data_6ca674dac458f61ac1dba738c79113d5
#
_entry.id   6ca674dac458f61ac1dba738c79113d5
#
_cell.length_a   1.000
_cell.length_b   1.000
_cell.length_c   1.000
_cell.angle_alpha   90.00
_cell.angle_beta   90.00
_cell.angle_gamma   90.00
#
_symmetry.space_group_name_H-M   'P 1'
#
loop_
_entity.id
_entity.type
_entity.pdbx_description
1 polymer ?
#
loop_
_entity_poly.entity_id
_entity_poly.type
_entity_poly.pdbx_seq_one_letter_code
_entity_poly.pdbx_strand_id
1 'polypeptide(L)'
;MVIPRVLSRGTSATAQRHHFAGILAAAPNTPAVIYNSPYYGFETKADLFFDLRSEFSNLVGFKEFGGADSLSYAAEHITSGDATLALMVGVDTQVVHGYVNCGAVGAITGIGNALPREVLRLIELASAAAAGDVPARRLAQELEDALMVLSTFDEGPDLVLFYKYLLELNGDAQYAVHFNESDCLTASQRGFV
;
A
#
# COMPACT_ATOMS: atom_id res chain seq x y z
N MET A 1 -8.39 -5.88 -3.68
CA MET A 1 -7.27 -5.40 -4.51
C MET A 1 -6.89 -6.47 -5.54
N VAL A 2 -6.45 -6.04 -6.71
CA VAL A 2 -6.01 -6.92 -7.81
C VAL A 2 -4.53 -6.66 -8.05
N ILE A 3 -3.72 -7.72 -8.02
CA ILE A 3 -2.27 -7.64 -8.23
C ILE A 3 -1.91 -8.11 -9.63
N PRO A 4 -0.78 -7.64 -10.20
CA PRO A 4 -0.23 -8.19 -11.42
C PRO A 4 0.06 -9.69 -11.30
N ARG A 5 0.02 -10.39 -12.41
CA ARG A 5 0.49 -11.77 -12.46
C ARG A 5 2.00 -11.81 -12.30
N VAL A 6 2.47 -12.46 -11.24
CA VAL A 6 3.90 -12.60 -10.94
C VAL A 6 4.44 -13.85 -11.63
N LEU A 7 5.43 -13.66 -12.49
CA LEU A 7 6.17 -14.76 -13.15
C LEU A 7 7.67 -14.50 -13.03
N SER A 8 8.46 -15.56 -12.99
CA SER A 8 9.91 -15.51 -12.79
C SER A 8 10.69 -14.69 -13.83
N ARG A 9 10.13 -14.46 -15.01
CA ARG A 9 10.74 -13.68 -16.10
C ARG A 9 9.94 -12.44 -16.46
N GLY A 10 9.01 -12.03 -15.62
CA GLY A 10 8.07 -10.97 -15.92
C GLY A 10 6.99 -11.38 -16.92
N THR A 11 6.10 -10.47 -17.22
CA THR A 11 5.03 -10.66 -18.20
C THR A 11 4.91 -9.43 -19.09
N SER A 12 4.49 -9.63 -20.35
CA SER A 12 4.18 -8.52 -21.24
C SER A 12 2.94 -7.75 -20.77
N ALA A 13 2.80 -6.48 -21.18
CA ALA A 13 1.63 -5.68 -20.91
C ALA A 13 0.33 -6.37 -21.39
N THR A 14 0.36 -7.03 -22.55
CA THR A 14 -0.77 -7.79 -23.09
C THR A 14 -1.18 -8.96 -22.17
N ALA A 15 -0.21 -9.70 -21.63
CA ALA A 15 -0.50 -10.80 -20.70
C ALA A 15 -1.05 -10.29 -19.37
N GLN A 16 -0.54 -9.17 -18.86
CA GLN A 16 -1.06 -8.52 -17.65
C GLN A 16 -2.48 -7.99 -17.88
N ARG A 17 -2.73 -7.35 -19.02
CA ARG A 17 -4.08 -6.92 -19.38
C ARG A 17 -5.07 -8.07 -19.35
N HIS A 18 -4.73 -9.19 -19.99
CA HIS A 18 -5.59 -10.38 -20.00
C HIS A 18 -5.85 -10.93 -18.59
N HIS A 19 -4.82 -10.95 -17.73
CA HIS A 19 -4.94 -11.34 -16.33
C HIS A 19 -5.88 -10.44 -15.54
N PHE A 20 -5.70 -9.13 -15.61
CA PHE A 20 -6.57 -8.15 -14.94
C PHE A 20 -8.02 -8.24 -15.45
N ALA A 21 -8.20 -8.31 -16.77
CA ALA A 21 -9.52 -8.44 -17.38
C ALA A 21 -10.26 -9.67 -16.87
N GLY A 22 -9.59 -10.82 -16.79
CA GLY A 22 -10.18 -12.05 -16.25
C GLY A 22 -10.68 -11.91 -14.79
N ILE A 23 -9.89 -11.23 -13.94
CA ILE A 23 -10.28 -11.01 -12.53
C ILE A 23 -11.44 -10.01 -12.43
N LEU A 24 -11.37 -8.89 -13.17
CA LEU A 24 -12.40 -7.84 -13.16
C LEU A 24 -13.73 -8.37 -13.68
N ALA A 25 -13.71 -9.18 -14.74
CA ALA A 25 -14.89 -9.82 -15.31
C ALA A 25 -15.53 -10.87 -14.37
N ALA A 26 -14.71 -11.55 -13.55
CA ALA A 26 -15.22 -12.58 -12.63
C ALA A 26 -16.07 -11.99 -11.48
N ALA A 27 -15.90 -10.71 -11.15
CA ALA A 27 -16.63 -10.06 -10.07
C ALA A 27 -17.08 -8.63 -10.48
N PRO A 28 -17.96 -8.49 -11.49
CA PRO A 28 -18.25 -7.21 -12.12
C PRO A 28 -18.96 -6.20 -11.19
N ASN A 29 -19.60 -6.69 -10.13
CA ASN A 29 -20.30 -5.86 -9.13
C ASN A 29 -19.45 -5.55 -7.90
N THR A 30 -18.19 -6.01 -7.86
CA THR A 30 -17.29 -5.76 -6.74
C THR A 30 -16.30 -4.65 -7.12
N PRO A 31 -16.27 -3.52 -6.39
CA PRO A 31 -15.26 -2.50 -6.63
C PRO A 31 -13.85 -3.06 -6.53
N ALA A 32 -13.01 -2.78 -7.51
CA ALA A 32 -11.66 -3.27 -7.61
C ALA A 32 -10.65 -2.12 -7.69
N VAL A 33 -9.50 -2.31 -7.04
CA VAL A 33 -8.37 -1.40 -7.05
C VAL A 33 -7.15 -2.17 -7.54
N ILE A 34 -6.44 -1.69 -8.56
CA ILE A 34 -5.16 -2.26 -8.96
C ILE A 34 -4.12 -1.91 -7.89
N TYR A 35 -3.38 -2.91 -7.45
CA TYR A 35 -2.25 -2.74 -6.54
C TYR A 35 -0.95 -2.80 -7.35
N ASN A 36 -0.32 -1.63 -7.48
CA ASN A 36 0.98 -1.48 -8.11
C ASN A 36 2.09 -1.56 -7.05
N SER A 37 3.12 -2.35 -7.33
CA SER A 37 4.26 -2.52 -6.43
C SER A 37 5.50 -2.92 -7.22
N PRO A 38 6.68 -2.38 -6.89
CA PRO A 38 7.94 -2.76 -7.53
C PRO A 38 8.29 -4.24 -7.32
N TYR A 39 7.76 -4.87 -6.28
CA TYR A 39 8.02 -6.29 -5.97
C TYR A 39 7.40 -7.28 -6.96
N TYR A 40 6.45 -6.84 -7.77
CA TYR A 40 5.78 -7.75 -8.72
C TYR A 40 6.50 -7.87 -10.08
N GLY A 41 7.56 -7.08 -10.30
CA GLY A 41 8.31 -7.10 -11.57
C GLY A 41 7.50 -6.61 -12.76
N PHE A 42 6.36 -5.95 -12.52
CA PHE A 42 5.52 -5.31 -13.52
C PHE A 42 4.87 -4.06 -12.93
N GLU A 43 5.03 -2.96 -13.62
CA GLU A 43 4.44 -1.67 -13.25
C GLU A 43 3.25 -1.36 -14.15
N THR A 44 2.09 -1.17 -13.55
CA THR A 44 0.88 -0.75 -14.26
C THR A 44 0.94 0.74 -14.52
N LYS A 45 1.03 1.12 -15.79
CA LYS A 45 1.01 2.52 -16.24
C LYS A 45 -0.40 2.96 -16.62
N ALA A 46 -0.57 4.28 -16.78
CA ALA A 46 -1.85 4.91 -17.08
C ALA A 46 -2.55 4.31 -18.31
N ASP A 47 -1.81 4.04 -19.39
CA ASP A 47 -2.37 3.47 -20.61
C ASP A 47 -3.09 2.15 -20.35
N LEU A 48 -2.44 1.22 -19.62
CA LEU A 48 -3.05 -0.06 -19.27
C LEU A 48 -4.22 0.12 -18.31
N PHE A 49 -4.10 1.03 -17.34
CA PHE A 49 -5.17 1.30 -16.40
C PHE A 49 -6.42 1.80 -17.10
N PHE A 50 -6.31 2.79 -17.98
CA PHE A 50 -7.47 3.36 -18.70
C PHE A 50 -8.03 2.43 -19.77
N ASP A 51 -7.20 1.62 -20.41
CA ASP A 51 -7.66 0.57 -21.31
C ASP A 51 -8.57 -0.43 -20.56
N LEU A 52 -8.17 -0.87 -19.38
CA LEU A 52 -9.01 -1.72 -18.51
C LEU A 52 -10.25 -0.97 -17.98
N ARG A 53 -10.10 0.26 -17.52
CA ARG A 53 -11.20 1.08 -17.00
C ARG A 53 -12.30 1.32 -18.03
N SER A 54 -11.94 1.45 -19.30
CA SER A 54 -12.90 1.64 -20.40
C SER A 54 -13.84 0.44 -20.58
N GLU A 55 -13.37 -0.76 -20.23
CA GLU A 55 -14.13 -2.01 -20.36
C GLU A 55 -14.77 -2.43 -19.02
N PHE A 56 -14.11 -2.16 -17.89
CA PHE A 56 -14.50 -2.63 -16.57
C PHE A 56 -14.82 -1.47 -15.62
N SER A 57 -16.09 -1.10 -15.51
CA SER A 57 -16.55 0.00 -14.65
C SER A 57 -16.33 -0.24 -13.15
N ASN A 58 -16.14 -1.50 -12.74
CA ASN A 58 -15.81 -1.88 -11.37
C ASN A 58 -14.34 -1.63 -10.99
N LEU A 59 -13.45 -1.24 -11.91
CA LEU A 59 -12.11 -0.76 -11.60
C LEU A 59 -12.21 0.70 -11.15
N VAL A 60 -12.13 0.94 -9.83
CA VAL A 60 -12.45 2.23 -9.19
C VAL A 60 -11.26 2.90 -8.51
N GLY A 61 -10.05 2.39 -8.68
CA GLY A 61 -8.89 3.02 -8.04
C GLY A 61 -7.57 2.32 -8.24
N PHE A 62 -6.56 2.94 -7.64
CA PHE A 62 -5.16 2.54 -7.76
C PHE A 62 -4.49 2.62 -6.38
N LYS A 63 -3.83 1.55 -5.96
CA LYS A 63 -2.95 1.54 -4.79
C LYS A 63 -1.50 1.53 -5.27
N GLU A 64 -0.73 2.53 -4.85
CA GLU A 64 0.69 2.65 -5.19
C GLU A 64 1.57 2.29 -3.98
N PHE A 65 2.47 1.33 -4.17
CA PHE A 65 3.47 0.90 -3.18
C PHE A 65 4.88 1.39 -3.54
N GLY A 66 5.03 2.31 -4.45
CA GLY A 66 6.31 2.95 -4.76
C GLY A 66 6.60 4.13 -3.83
N GLY A 67 7.78 4.73 -4.04
CA GLY A 67 8.15 5.98 -3.36
C GLY A 67 7.36 7.18 -3.86
N ALA A 68 7.77 8.37 -3.43
CA ALA A 68 7.09 9.64 -3.73
C ALA A 68 6.87 9.87 -5.23
N ASP A 69 7.86 9.55 -6.07
CA ASP A 69 7.76 9.74 -7.52
C ASP A 69 6.69 8.85 -8.15
N SER A 70 6.62 7.58 -7.73
CA SER A 70 5.59 6.65 -8.22
C SER A 70 4.19 7.07 -7.79
N LEU A 71 4.06 7.54 -6.55
CA LEU A 71 2.79 8.02 -6.02
C LEU A 71 2.34 9.31 -6.72
N SER A 72 3.27 10.23 -6.98
CA SER A 72 3.01 11.44 -7.76
C SER A 72 2.61 11.11 -9.20
N TYR A 73 3.27 10.13 -9.84
CA TYR A 73 2.87 9.64 -11.16
C TYR A 73 1.44 9.10 -11.16
N ALA A 74 1.09 8.27 -10.18
CA ALA A 74 -0.26 7.71 -10.08
C ALA A 74 -1.32 8.80 -9.87
N ALA A 75 -1.01 9.81 -9.04
CA ALA A 75 -1.87 10.97 -8.86
C ALA A 75 -2.05 11.76 -10.16
N GLU A 76 -0.95 12.15 -10.81
CA GLU A 76 -0.97 13.02 -11.99
C GLU A 76 -1.61 12.33 -13.20
N HIS A 77 -1.23 11.08 -13.46
CA HIS A 77 -1.58 10.40 -14.71
C HIS A 77 -2.76 9.44 -14.61
N ILE A 78 -3.22 9.05 -13.41
CA ILE A 78 -4.29 8.09 -13.24
C ILE A 78 -5.49 8.70 -12.52
N THR A 79 -5.31 9.33 -11.36
CA THR A 79 -6.45 9.68 -10.51
C THR A 79 -6.87 11.15 -10.55
N SER A 80 -5.99 12.09 -10.93
CA SER A 80 -6.32 13.54 -10.91
C SER A 80 -7.41 13.97 -11.90
N GLY A 81 -7.56 13.23 -13.00
CA GLY A 81 -8.53 13.56 -14.06
C GLY A 81 -9.95 13.03 -13.83
N ASP A 82 -10.16 12.18 -12.84
CA ASP A 82 -11.45 11.53 -12.56
C ASP A 82 -11.69 11.41 -11.03
N ALA A 83 -12.54 12.27 -10.49
CA ALA A 83 -12.90 12.29 -9.08
C ALA A 83 -13.56 10.99 -8.56
N THR A 84 -13.96 10.09 -9.46
CA THR A 84 -14.49 8.77 -9.09
C THR A 84 -13.41 7.72 -8.84
N LEU A 85 -12.15 8.04 -9.15
CA LEU A 85 -11.02 7.14 -8.93
C LEU A 85 -10.36 7.41 -7.59
N ALA A 86 -10.22 6.35 -6.80
CA ALA A 86 -9.55 6.40 -5.50
C ALA A 86 -8.04 6.14 -5.65
N LEU A 87 -7.20 7.06 -5.17
CA LEU A 87 -5.78 6.80 -4.94
C LEU A 87 -5.59 6.33 -3.50
N MET A 88 -4.86 5.22 -3.35
CA MET A 88 -4.50 4.67 -2.04
C MET A 88 -2.99 4.58 -1.88
N VAL A 89 -2.49 5.06 -0.74
CA VAL A 89 -1.08 4.93 -0.36
C VAL A 89 -0.80 3.52 0.10
N GLY A 90 0.27 2.92 -0.42
CA GLY A 90 0.70 1.57 -0.07
C GLY A 90 1.88 1.50 0.91
N VAL A 91 2.59 2.61 1.11
CA VAL A 91 3.82 2.68 1.92
C VAL A 91 3.62 3.60 3.11
N ASP A 92 3.98 3.13 4.30
CA ASP A 92 3.79 3.88 5.55
C ASP A 92 4.51 5.24 5.57
N THR A 93 5.66 5.37 4.91
CA THR A 93 6.45 6.60 4.81
C THR A 93 5.98 7.57 3.73
N GLN A 94 4.84 7.31 3.11
CA GLN A 94 4.27 8.15 2.03
C GLN A 94 2.86 8.63 2.32
N VAL A 95 2.36 8.44 3.54
CA VAL A 95 0.98 8.79 3.90
C VAL A 95 0.78 10.31 3.82
N VAL A 96 1.68 11.08 4.41
CA VAL A 96 1.59 12.56 4.39
C VAL A 96 1.70 13.08 2.95
N HIS A 97 2.67 12.59 2.16
CA HIS A 97 2.82 12.96 0.76
C HIS A 97 1.57 12.61 -0.05
N GLY A 98 1.06 11.40 0.13
CA GLY A 98 -0.12 10.92 -0.59
C GLY A 98 -1.37 11.75 -0.36
N TYR A 99 -1.68 12.05 0.90
CA TYR A 99 -2.87 12.84 1.24
C TYR A 99 -2.72 14.31 0.87
N VAL A 100 -1.58 14.93 1.20
CA VAL A 100 -1.40 16.39 1.07
C VAL A 100 -1.09 16.80 -0.37
N ASN A 101 -0.29 16.00 -1.09
CA ASN A 101 0.20 16.40 -2.41
C ASN A 101 -0.44 15.60 -3.57
N CYS A 102 -0.92 14.37 -3.29
CA CYS A 102 -1.39 13.48 -4.35
C CYS A 102 -2.92 13.23 -4.31
N GLY A 103 -3.64 13.80 -3.35
CA GLY A 103 -5.10 13.62 -3.25
C GLY A 103 -5.51 12.19 -2.90
N ALA A 104 -4.66 11.43 -2.24
CA ALA A 104 -5.01 10.09 -1.76
C ALA A 104 -6.18 10.15 -0.76
N VAL A 105 -7.05 9.16 -0.85
CA VAL A 105 -8.26 9.04 -0.01
C VAL A 105 -8.21 7.86 0.96
N GLY A 106 -7.15 7.06 0.91
CA GLY A 106 -6.94 5.91 1.77
C GLY A 106 -5.48 5.50 1.83
N ALA A 107 -5.15 4.68 2.84
CA ALA A 107 -3.86 4.04 2.99
C ALA A 107 -4.05 2.57 3.36
N ILE A 108 -3.21 1.69 2.80
CA ILE A 108 -3.18 0.26 3.10
C ILE A 108 -1.70 -0.10 3.28
N THR A 109 -1.24 -0.07 4.50
CA THR A 109 0.15 -0.07 4.90
C THR A 109 0.49 -1.24 5.82
N GLY A 110 1.78 -1.48 6.08
CA GLY A 110 2.28 -2.61 6.88
C GLY A 110 2.20 -2.37 8.38
N ILE A 111 2.65 -1.21 8.85
CA ILE A 111 2.79 -0.86 10.28
C ILE A 111 1.45 -0.96 11.02
N GLY A 112 0.33 -0.69 10.34
CA GLY A 112 -1.01 -0.79 10.91
C GLY A 112 -1.39 -2.18 11.43
N ASN A 113 -0.67 -3.24 11.03
CA ASN A 113 -0.87 -4.58 11.58
C ASN A 113 -0.41 -4.68 13.04
N ALA A 114 0.61 -3.91 13.45
CA ALA A 114 1.15 -3.93 14.80
C ALA A 114 0.78 -2.67 15.61
N LEU A 115 0.70 -1.52 14.97
CA LEU A 115 0.41 -0.22 15.58
C LEU A 115 -0.81 0.46 14.92
N PRO A 116 -2.01 -0.15 14.99
CA PRO A 116 -3.18 0.35 14.29
C PRO A 116 -3.63 1.74 14.76
N ARG A 117 -3.46 2.07 16.04
CA ARG A 117 -3.87 3.37 16.59
C ARG A 117 -3.01 4.51 16.05
N GLU A 118 -1.71 4.28 15.96
CA GLU A 118 -0.73 5.23 15.46
C GLU A 118 -0.96 5.49 13.96
N VAL A 119 -1.17 4.43 13.18
CA VAL A 119 -1.44 4.56 11.74
C VAL A 119 -2.79 5.23 11.48
N LEU A 120 -3.84 4.90 12.21
CA LEU A 120 -5.13 5.59 12.10
C LEU A 120 -4.98 7.07 12.47
N ARG A 121 -4.20 7.40 13.52
CA ARG A 121 -3.93 8.78 13.89
C ARG A 121 -3.14 9.53 12.81
N LEU A 122 -2.17 8.88 12.18
CA LEU A 122 -1.43 9.45 11.04
C LEU A 122 -2.38 9.79 9.89
N ILE A 123 -3.28 8.87 9.53
CA ILE A 123 -4.27 9.08 8.47
C ILE A 123 -5.21 10.24 8.79
N GLU A 124 -5.71 10.34 10.03
CA GLU A 124 -6.55 11.45 10.46
C GLU A 124 -5.82 12.81 10.32
N LEU A 125 -4.57 12.87 10.81
CA LEU A 125 -3.75 14.08 10.74
C LEU A 125 -3.42 14.44 9.29
N ALA A 126 -3.06 13.47 8.45
CA ALA A 126 -2.77 13.70 7.04
C ALA A 126 -4.01 14.18 6.27
N SER A 127 -5.18 13.65 6.58
CA SER A 127 -6.45 14.09 6.01
C SER A 127 -6.79 15.53 6.42
N ALA A 128 -6.61 15.90 7.70
CA ALA A 128 -6.79 17.28 8.17
C ALA A 128 -5.78 18.23 7.52
N ALA A 129 -4.53 17.78 7.37
CA ALA A 129 -3.48 18.54 6.69
C ALA A 129 -3.82 18.82 5.22
N ALA A 130 -4.38 17.83 4.53
CA ALA A 130 -4.85 17.99 3.14
C ALA A 130 -6.01 18.99 3.04
N ALA A 131 -6.82 19.14 4.09
CA ALA A 131 -7.85 20.15 4.21
C ALA A 131 -7.35 21.54 4.63
N GLY A 132 -6.02 21.70 4.82
CA GLY A 132 -5.37 22.99 5.13
C GLY A 132 -5.03 23.21 6.61
N ASP A 133 -5.19 22.20 7.48
CA ASP A 133 -4.79 22.29 8.88
C ASP A 133 -3.25 22.23 9.03
N VAL A 134 -2.62 23.40 9.22
CA VAL A 134 -1.16 23.51 9.35
C VAL A 134 -0.60 22.82 10.60
N PRO A 135 -1.21 22.96 11.81
CA PRO A 135 -0.84 22.18 12.98
C PRO A 135 -0.91 20.65 12.74
N ALA A 136 -1.98 20.16 12.11
CA ALA A 136 -2.14 18.75 11.79
C ALA A 136 -1.03 18.26 10.82
N ARG A 137 -0.65 19.09 9.85
CA ARG A 137 0.43 18.75 8.90
C ARG A 137 1.75 18.51 9.62
N ARG A 138 2.11 19.36 10.57
CA ARG A 138 3.34 19.18 11.36
C ARG A 138 3.30 17.92 12.19
N LEU A 139 2.19 17.67 12.89
CA LEU A 139 2.02 16.47 13.71
C LEU A 139 2.00 15.19 12.87
N ALA A 140 1.41 15.23 11.67
CA ALA A 140 1.42 14.11 10.74
C ALA A 140 2.86 13.77 10.32
N GLN A 141 3.67 14.78 9.98
CA GLN A 141 5.06 14.58 9.60
C GLN A 141 5.89 14.02 10.76
N GLU A 142 5.75 14.57 11.97
CA GLU A 142 6.43 14.09 13.17
C GLU A 142 6.08 12.61 13.47
N LEU A 143 4.81 12.23 13.30
CA LEU A 143 4.37 10.84 13.52
C LEU A 143 4.83 9.91 12.40
N GLU A 144 4.78 10.32 11.14
CA GLU A 144 5.31 9.53 10.02
C GLU A 144 6.82 9.27 10.17
N ASP A 145 7.59 10.31 10.53
CA ASP A 145 9.02 10.19 10.80
C ASP A 145 9.31 9.24 11.97
N ALA A 146 8.50 9.27 13.03
CA ALA A 146 8.64 8.36 14.16
C ALA A 146 8.34 6.89 13.79
N LEU A 147 7.39 6.67 12.89
CA LEU A 147 7.04 5.33 12.41
C LEU A 147 7.99 4.78 11.34
N MET A 148 8.81 5.64 10.72
CA MET A 148 9.67 5.29 9.58
C MET A 148 10.61 4.12 9.89
N VAL A 149 11.11 3.99 11.11
CA VAL A 149 12.01 2.90 11.50
C VAL A 149 11.37 1.52 11.28
N LEU A 150 10.07 1.41 11.44
CA LEU A 150 9.32 0.16 11.26
C LEU A 150 9.10 -0.20 9.78
N SER A 151 9.21 0.77 8.87
CA SER A 151 9.09 0.50 7.43
C SER A 151 10.22 -0.37 6.89
N THR A 152 11.35 -0.46 7.60
CA THR A 152 12.45 -1.37 7.24
C THR A 152 12.03 -2.83 7.30
N PHE A 153 10.98 -3.17 8.05
CA PHE A 153 10.42 -4.53 8.07
C PHE A 153 9.79 -4.93 6.72
N ASP A 154 9.35 -3.95 5.92
CA ASP A 154 8.74 -4.18 4.61
C ASP A 154 9.76 -4.53 3.51
N GLU A 155 11.06 -4.37 3.78
CA GLU A 155 12.12 -4.54 2.76
C GLU A 155 12.51 -6.00 2.49
N GLY A 156 12.00 -6.95 3.27
CA GLY A 156 12.43 -8.34 3.18
C GLY A 156 11.29 -9.36 3.23
N PRO A 157 11.65 -10.64 3.08
CA PRO A 157 10.67 -11.74 3.10
C PRO A 157 10.06 -11.97 4.49
N ASP A 158 10.69 -11.45 5.54
CA ASP A 158 10.33 -11.71 6.94
C ASP A 158 9.35 -10.68 7.52
N LEU A 159 8.79 -9.80 6.68
CA LEU A 159 7.80 -8.78 7.03
C LEU A 159 6.75 -9.27 8.04
N VAL A 160 6.10 -10.39 7.76
CA VAL A 160 5.04 -10.95 8.62
C VAL A 160 5.59 -11.38 9.97
N LEU A 161 6.81 -11.94 10.01
CA LEU A 161 7.45 -12.39 11.25
C LEU A 161 7.81 -11.20 12.14
N PHE A 162 8.31 -10.11 11.58
CA PHE A 162 8.62 -8.89 12.32
C PHE A 162 7.36 -8.29 12.96
N TYR A 163 6.29 -8.10 12.22
CA TYR A 163 5.05 -7.52 12.78
C TYR A 163 4.39 -8.44 13.80
N LYS A 164 4.42 -9.75 13.61
CA LYS A 164 3.92 -10.71 14.60
C LYS A 164 4.75 -10.67 15.87
N TYR A 165 6.07 -10.59 15.76
CA TYR A 165 6.96 -10.47 16.92
C TYR A 165 6.73 -9.15 17.69
N LEU A 166 6.50 -8.05 16.98
CA LEU A 166 6.15 -6.78 17.61
C LEU A 166 4.82 -6.88 18.39
N LEU A 167 3.83 -7.60 17.87
CA LEU A 167 2.57 -7.88 18.57
C LEU A 167 2.80 -8.74 19.83
N GLU A 168 3.67 -9.76 19.76
CA GLU A 168 4.05 -10.55 20.94
C GLU A 168 4.67 -9.67 22.03
N LEU A 169 5.60 -8.78 21.67
CA LEU A 169 6.21 -7.84 22.60
C LEU A 169 5.19 -6.89 23.25
N ASN A 170 4.12 -6.55 22.53
CA ASN A 170 3.00 -5.75 23.01
C ASN A 170 2.02 -6.55 23.91
N GLY A 171 2.25 -7.85 24.12
CA GLY A 171 1.46 -8.72 25.01
C GLY A 171 0.46 -9.64 24.30
N ASP A 172 0.41 -9.62 22.98
CA ASP A 172 -0.50 -10.44 22.17
C ASP A 172 0.12 -11.80 21.78
N ALA A 173 0.36 -12.65 22.79
CA ALA A 173 1.06 -13.94 22.64
C ALA A 173 0.44 -14.90 21.58
N GLN A 174 -0.84 -14.73 21.21
CA GLN A 174 -1.49 -15.52 20.16
C GLN A 174 -0.84 -15.33 18.78
N TYR A 175 -0.10 -14.25 18.56
CA TYR A 175 0.59 -13.99 17.29
C TYR A 175 1.92 -14.76 17.15
N ALA A 176 2.38 -15.47 18.18
CA ALA A 176 3.54 -16.37 18.11
C ALA A 176 3.36 -17.56 17.15
N VAL A 177 2.11 -17.84 16.73
CA VAL A 177 1.80 -18.94 15.81
C VAL A 177 2.02 -18.50 14.36
N HIS A 178 2.83 -19.26 13.61
CA HIS A 178 3.12 -19.02 12.20
C HIS A 178 2.46 -20.06 11.30
N PHE A 179 2.17 -19.67 10.06
CA PHE A 179 1.62 -20.58 9.06
C PHE A 179 2.58 -21.75 8.75
N ASN A 180 3.86 -21.42 8.65
CA ASN A 180 4.92 -22.41 8.56
C ASN A 180 5.63 -22.48 9.93
N GLU A 181 5.54 -23.62 10.60
CA GLU A 181 6.09 -23.81 11.95
C GLU A 181 7.62 -23.63 12.03
N SER A 182 8.32 -23.77 10.91
CA SER A 182 9.76 -23.53 10.82
C SER A 182 10.15 -22.07 10.67
N ASP A 183 9.20 -21.18 10.33
CA ASP A 183 9.47 -19.75 10.16
C ASP A 183 9.67 -19.09 11.52
N CYS A 184 10.86 -18.53 11.72
CA CYS A 184 11.17 -17.78 12.92
C CYS A 184 12.23 -16.70 12.65
N LEU A 185 12.13 -15.60 13.37
CA LEU A 185 13.19 -14.60 13.38
C LEU A 185 14.45 -15.14 14.08
N THR A 186 15.61 -14.84 13.51
CA THR A 186 16.89 -15.09 14.16
C THR A 186 17.05 -14.24 15.42
N ALA A 187 18.01 -14.59 16.29
CA ALA A 187 18.29 -13.79 17.48
C ALA A 187 18.68 -12.34 17.13
N SER A 188 19.42 -12.14 16.02
CA SER A 188 19.79 -10.81 15.54
C SER A 188 18.57 -9.99 15.09
N GLN A 189 17.65 -10.62 14.34
CA GLN A 189 16.42 -9.97 13.90
C GLN A 189 15.51 -9.60 15.07
N ARG A 190 15.38 -10.48 16.07
CA ARG A 190 14.63 -10.18 17.29
C ARG A 190 15.26 -9.05 18.12
N GLY A 191 16.58 -8.95 18.12
CA GLY A 191 17.28 -7.85 18.80
C GLY A 191 17.21 -6.52 18.05
N PHE A 192 16.77 -6.54 16.79
CA PHE A 192 16.55 -5.33 15.99
C PHE A 192 15.15 -4.70 16.25
N VAL A 193 14.15 -5.50 16.61
CA VAL A 193 12.79 -5.05 16.95
C VAL A 193 12.73 -4.48 18.37
#